data_701c6889b729cabbaa6539875eae49ce
#
_entry.id   701c6889b729cabbaa6539875eae49ce
#
_cell.length_a   1.000
_cell.length_b   1.000
_cell.length_c   1.000
_cell.angle_alpha   90.00
_cell.angle_beta   90.00
_cell.angle_gamma   90.00
#
_symmetry.space_group_name_H-M   'P 1'
#
loop_
_entity.id
_entity.type
_entity.pdbx_description
1 polymer ?
#
loop_
_entity_poly.entity_id
_entity_poly.type
_entity_poly.pdbx_seq_one_letter_code
_entity_poly.pdbx_strand_id
1 'polypeptide(L)'
;FGRMAHRIFEEVGQSRGQVLDDEGKNLILRKIAGQYEDHLMVLKGNLKKQGYISEVKSVISEFTQYGVGFEELDVLMENLDEESFLYYKLSDIRMIYEGFEQFLAEKYITKEELLDVLSQMVAKSEILKNSVIALDGFTGFTPVQNRLLGELMSICKEVLVTVEMDGREDAFRYTHPYQLFALSKQMVTGLVQIAGERKIEIADPIYLYDKPVYRFRSNPELGFLESELFRYSRKQYPDETDHLSVYAAGSPDMEAKLTAQKIRRLVREKGYHYRDIAVICSDMGTYADHLERACTEHQIPVFMDYKKSILLNAFVEYVRSVLSMVEQDFSYESVFRFLRT
;
A
#
# COMPACT_ATOMS: atom_id res chain seq x y z
N PHE A 1 -8.03 2.54 -10.09
CA PHE A 1 -7.41 3.11 -11.31
C PHE A 1 -7.10 2.04 -12.36
N GLY A 2 -6.47 0.88 -12.04
CA GLY A 2 -6.07 -0.12 -13.03
C GLY A 2 -7.19 -0.65 -13.93
N ARG A 3 -8.37 -1.01 -13.36
CA ARG A 3 -9.53 -1.45 -14.14
C ARG A 3 -10.07 -0.34 -15.05
N MET A 4 -10.07 0.90 -14.59
CA MET A 4 -10.45 2.05 -15.39
C MET A 4 -9.49 2.22 -16.57
N ALA A 5 -8.18 2.12 -16.33
CA ALA A 5 -7.18 2.22 -17.38
C ALA A 5 -7.40 1.18 -18.49
N HIS A 6 -7.59 -0.10 -18.15
CA HIS A 6 -7.86 -1.14 -19.13
C HIS A 6 -9.10 -0.82 -19.98
N ARG A 7 -10.19 -0.40 -19.35
CA ARG A 7 -11.43 -0.07 -20.06
C ARG A 7 -11.27 1.11 -21.04
N ILE A 8 -10.49 2.14 -20.63
CA ILE A 8 -10.23 3.30 -21.47
C ILE A 8 -9.29 2.94 -22.62
N PHE A 9 -8.29 2.10 -22.40
CA PHE A 9 -7.40 1.62 -23.45
C PHE A 9 -8.14 0.79 -24.52
N GLU A 10 -9.08 -0.05 -24.09
CA GLU A 10 -9.96 -0.78 -24.99
C GLU A 10 -10.85 0.17 -25.82
N GLU A 11 -11.43 1.20 -25.18
CA GLU A 11 -12.27 2.19 -25.85
C GLU A 11 -11.50 2.98 -26.91
N VAL A 12 -10.30 3.47 -26.54
CA VAL A 12 -9.49 4.35 -27.42
C VAL A 12 -8.72 3.57 -28.47
N GLY A 13 -8.69 2.23 -28.38
CA GLY A 13 -8.05 1.35 -29.36
C GLY A 13 -6.52 1.43 -29.35
N GLN A 14 -5.90 1.83 -28.25
CA GLN A 14 -4.45 1.84 -28.08
C GLN A 14 -4.02 0.74 -27.11
N SER A 15 -3.52 -0.35 -27.65
CA SER A 15 -2.75 -1.33 -26.89
C SER A 15 -1.31 -0.84 -26.77
N ARG A 16 -0.92 -0.25 -25.65
CA ARG A 16 0.48 0.06 -25.38
C ARG A 16 1.00 -0.95 -24.37
N GLY A 17 1.98 -1.76 -24.80
CA GLY A 17 2.83 -2.58 -23.95
C GLY A 17 2.11 -3.59 -23.04
N GLN A 18 2.80 -4.61 -22.67
CA GLN A 18 2.35 -5.53 -21.63
C GLN A 18 2.66 -4.91 -20.25
N VAL A 19 1.65 -4.83 -19.37
CA VAL A 19 1.88 -4.34 -18.00
C VAL A 19 2.75 -5.33 -17.24
N LEU A 20 3.88 -4.85 -16.76
CA LEU A 20 4.84 -5.64 -16.02
C LEU A 20 4.39 -5.77 -14.56
N ASP A 21 4.35 -7.01 -14.07
CA ASP A 21 4.10 -7.28 -12.66
C ASP A 21 5.37 -7.10 -11.80
N ASP A 22 5.21 -7.21 -10.48
CA ASP A 22 6.31 -7.01 -9.55
C ASP A 22 7.43 -8.05 -9.69
N GLU A 23 7.11 -9.26 -10.08
CA GLU A 23 8.09 -10.34 -10.29
C GLU A 23 8.86 -10.11 -11.58
N GLY A 24 8.17 -9.71 -12.64
CA GLY A 24 8.79 -9.31 -13.90
C GLY A 24 9.76 -8.14 -13.72
N LYS A 25 9.37 -7.12 -12.93
CA LYS A 25 10.26 -6.00 -12.56
C LYS A 25 11.52 -6.51 -11.86
N ASN A 26 11.39 -7.39 -10.86
CA ASN A 26 12.52 -7.97 -10.14
C ASN A 26 13.48 -8.71 -11.08
N LEU A 27 12.96 -9.50 -12.04
CA LEU A 27 13.78 -10.24 -12.99
C LEU A 27 14.56 -9.30 -13.93
N ILE A 28 13.90 -8.28 -14.46
CA ILE A 28 14.52 -7.31 -15.36
C ILE A 28 15.58 -6.49 -14.60
N LEU A 29 15.25 -5.97 -13.41
CA LEU A 29 16.19 -5.21 -12.58
C LEU A 29 17.40 -6.05 -12.20
N ARG A 30 17.23 -7.34 -11.88
CA ARG A 30 18.36 -8.25 -11.61
C ARG A 30 19.26 -8.41 -12.84
N LYS A 31 18.66 -8.56 -14.03
CA LYS A 31 19.43 -8.66 -15.28
C LYS A 31 20.22 -7.39 -15.53
N ILE A 32 19.60 -6.22 -15.39
CA ILE A 32 20.22 -4.92 -15.63
C ILE A 32 21.33 -4.66 -14.60
N ALA A 33 21.05 -4.87 -13.31
CA ALA A 33 22.04 -4.73 -12.25
C ALA A 33 23.26 -5.64 -12.47
N GLY A 34 23.03 -6.87 -12.98
CA GLY A 34 24.13 -7.76 -13.36
C GLY A 34 24.95 -7.26 -14.55
N GLN A 35 24.34 -6.56 -15.51
CA GLN A 35 25.05 -5.95 -16.64
C GLN A 35 25.97 -4.78 -16.21
N TYR A 36 25.53 -4.04 -15.20
CA TYR A 36 26.24 -2.90 -14.64
C TYR A 36 27.12 -3.25 -13.43
N GLU A 37 27.23 -4.55 -13.03
CA GLU A 37 27.87 -4.98 -11.79
C GLU A 37 29.27 -4.35 -11.60
N ASP A 38 30.07 -4.27 -12.66
CA ASP A 38 31.43 -3.73 -12.61
C ASP A 38 31.51 -2.20 -12.44
N HIS A 39 30.42 -1.49 -12.76
CA HIS A 39 30.32 -0.03 -12.65
C HIS A 39 29.68 0.43 -11.34
N LEU A 40 29.06 -0.47 -10.59
CA LEU A 40 28.40 -0.15 -9.34
C LEU A 40 29.42 -0.04 -8.20
N MET A 41 29.28 1.00 -7.39
CA MET A 41 30.20 1.32 -6.29
C MET A 41 29.74 0.69 -4.95
N VAL A 42 28.48 0.86 -4.61
CA VAL A 42 27.89 0.47 -3.32
C VAL A 42 27.05 -0.79 -3.45
N LEU A 43 26.28 -0.90 -4.53
CA LEU A 43 25.30 -1.98 -4.70
C LEU A 43 25.93 -3.29 -5.18
N LYS A 44 27.12 -3.27 -5.79
CA LYS A 44 27.83 -4.43 -6.36
C LYS A 44 27.83 -5.67 -5.45
N GLY A 45 28.27 -5.52 -4.21
CA GLY A 45 28.42 -6.64 -3.27
C GLY A 45 27.14 -7.27 -2.76
N ASN A 46 25.96 -6.66 -3.03
CA ASN A 46 24.68 -7.07 -2.48
C ASN A 46 23.69 -7.59 -3.52
N LEU A 47 23.98 -7.49 -4.81
CA LEU A 47 23.07 -7.86 -5.90
C LEU A 47 22.63 -9.33 -5.86
N LYS A 48 23.50 -10.20 -5.33
CA LYS A 48 23.22 -11.65 -5.18
C LYS A 48 22.36 -11.98 -3.96
N LYS A 49 22.19 -11.04 -3.02
CA LYS A 49 21.37 -11.28 -1.82
C LYS A 49 19.89 -11.24 -2.16
N GLN A 50 19.19 -12.25 -1.66
CA GLN A 50 17.74 -12.33 -1.80
C GLN A 50 17.08 -11.11 -1.11
N GLY A 51 16.13 -10.47 -1.78
CA GLY A 51 15.44 -9.27 -1.29
C GLY A 51 16.10 -7.95 -1.67
N TYR A 52 17.39 -7.91 -1.95
CA TYR A 52 18.09 -6.64 -2.24
C TYR A 52 17.58 -5.96 -3.54
N ILE A 53 17.37 -6.75 -4.60
CA ILE A 53 16.76 -6.25 -5.84
C ILE A 53 15.33 -5.78 -5.59
N SER A 54 14.61 -6.42 -4.67
CA SER A 54 13.27 -5.98 -4.29
C SER A 54 13.26 -4.60 -3.64
N GLU A 55 14.28 -4.27 -2.83
CA GLU A 55 14.45 -2.92 -2.27
C GLU A 55 14.78 -1.89 -3.38
N VAL A 56 15.67 -2.22 -4.31
CA VAL A 56 15.97 -1.35 -5.47
C VAL A 56 14.71 -1.13 -6.29
N LYS A 57 13.92 -2.18 -6.55
CA LYS A 57 12.62 -2.08 -7.22
C LYS A 57 11.68 -1.12 -6.48
N SER A 58 11.61 -1.23 -5.14
CA SER A 58 10.74 -0.38 -4.33
C SER A 58 11.12 1.09 -4.46
N VAL A 59 12.41 1.41 -4.41
CA VAL A 59 12.92 2.78 -4.59
C VAL A 59 12.59 3.32 -5.98
N ILE A 60 12.83 2.52 -7.04
CA ILE A 60 12.51 2.93 -8.42
C ILE A 60 11.00 3.14 -8.59
N SER A 61 10.17 2.24 -8.02
CA SER A 61 8.72 2.40 -8.05
C SER A 61 8.25 3.65 -7.31
N GLU A 62 8.88 4.00 -6.19
CA GLU A 62 8.62 5.27 -5.49
C GLU A 62 9.01 6.46 -6.35
N PHE A 63 10.20 6.47 -6.97
CA PHE A 63 10.61 7.54 -7.86
C PHE A 63 9.57 7.77 -8.96
N THR A 64 9.15 6.72 -9.65
CA THR A 64 8.13 6.82 -10.68
C THR A 64 6.79 7.33 -10.13
N GLN A 65 6.33 6.85 -8.98
CA GLN A 65 5.07 7.29 -8.35
C GLN A 65 5.08 8.76 -7.94
N TYR A 66 6.25 9.26 -7.50
CA TYR A 66 6.41 10.65 -7.09
C TYR A 66 6.86 11.56 -8.23
N GLY A 67 7.06 11.01 -9.42
CA GLY A 67 7.47 11.76 -10.60
C GLY A 67 8.92 12.25 -10.51
N VAL A 68 9.77 11.51 -9.78
CA VAL A 68 11.21 11.75 -9.69
C VAL A 68 11.87 11.05 -10.87
N GLY A 69 12.23 11.81 -11.88
CA GLY A 69 12.99 11.36 -13.04
C GLY A 69 14.49 11.55 -12.87
N PHE A 70 15.21 11.45 -13.98
CA PHE A 70 16.68 11.58 -13.96
C PHE A 70 17.12 13.00 -13.64
N GLU A 71 16.41 14.02 -14.14
CA GLU A 71 16.74 15.43 -13.89
C GLU A 71 16.61 15.78 -12.40
N GLU A 72 15.55 15.32 -11.74
CA GLU A 72 15.36 15.51 -10.31
C GLU A 72 16.40 14.77 -9.48
N LEU A 73 16.81 13.57 -9.91
CA LEU A 73 17.88 12.82 -9.26
C LEU A 73 19.24 13.52 -9.41
N ASP A 74 19.53 14.06 -10.59
CA ASP A 74 20.76 14.81 -10.85
C ASP A 74 20.81 16.07 -9.97
N VAL A 75 19.72 16.84 -9.85
CA VAL A 75 19.63 17.98 -8.95
C VAL A 75 19.80 17.59 -7.47
N LEU A 76 19.24 16.44 -7.05
CA LEU A 76 19.44 15.93 -5.69
C LEU A 76 20.91 15.59 -5.45
N MET A 77 21.58 14.94 -6.42
CA MET A 77 22.98 14.54 -6.31
C MET A 77 23.93 15.75 -6.31
N GLU A 78 23.65 16.80 -7.08
CA GLU A 78 24.43 18.05 -7.07
C GLU A 78 24.49 18.73 -5.70
N ASN A 79 23.47 18.52 -4.84
CA ASN A 79 23.42 19.07 -3.48
C ASN A 79 24.06 18.16 -2.42
N LEU A 80 24.66 17.03 -2.81
CA LEU A 80 25.32 16.10 -1.92
C LEU A 80 26.83 16.23 -2.04
N ASP A 81 27.53 15.83 -0.98
CA ASP A 81 28.97 15.62 -1.03
C ASP A 81 29.27 14.43 -1.95
N GLU A 82 30.07 14.64 -2.99
CA GLU A 82 30.45 13.63 -3.99
C GLU A 82 31.19 12.43 -3.37
N GLU A 83 31.83 12.59 -2.21
CA GLU A 83 32.49 11.51 -1.47
C GLU A 83 31.56 10.78 -0.51
N SER A 84 30.28 11.22 -0.39
CA SER A 84 29.33 10.62 0.54
C SER A 84 28.82 9.25 0.07
N PHE A 85 28.57 8.36 1.02
CA PHE A 85 27.95 7.06 0.75
C PHE A 85 26.58 7.20 0.05
N LEU A 86 25.83 8.25 0.37
CA LEU A 86 24.53 8.51 -0.23
C LEU A 86 24.67 8.89 -1.70
N TYR A 87 25.66 9.70 -2.05
CA TYR A 87 25.96 10.06 -3.45
C TYR A 87 26.23 8.82 -4.30
N TYR A 88 27.14 7.95 -3.88
CA TYR A 88 27.44 6.70 -4.60
C TYR A 88 26.25 5.76 -4.68
N LYS A 89 25.45 5.68 -3.61
CA LYS A 89 24.22 4.85 -3.62
C LYS A 89 23.19 5.38 -4.62
N LEU A 90 22.97 6.68 -4.68
CA LEU A 90 22.05 7.29 -5.65
C LEU A 90 22.57 7.16 -7.09
N SER A 91 23.86 7.31 -7.30
CA SER A 91 24.52 7.11 -8.59
C SER A 91 24.27 5.68 -9.12
N ASP A 92 24.48 4.68 -8.26
CA ASP A 92 24.20 3.28 -8.61
C ASP A 92 22.73 3.05 -8.94
N ILE A 93 21.81 3.57 -8.12
CA ILE A 93 20.36 3.46 -8.35
C ILE A 93 19.96 4.16 -9.65
N ARG A 94 20.49 5.36 -9.91
CA ARG A 94 20.25 6.10 -11.15
C ARG A 94 20.66 5.30 -12.38
N MET A 95 21.84 4.68 -12.35
CA MET A 95 22.35 3.84 -13.44
C MET A 95 21.42 2.63 -13.70
N ILE A 96 20.99 1.95 -12.64
CA ILE A 96 20.06 0.81 -12.76
C ILE A 96 18.68 1.28 -13.27
N TYR A 97 18.21 2.42 -12.79
CA TYR A 97 16.93 3.00 -13.19
C TYR A 97 16.93 3.38 -14.67
N GLU A 98 17.99 4.05 -15.15
CA GLU A 98 18.15 4.39 -16.56
C GLU A 98 18.17 3.14 -17.46
N GLY A 99 18.93 2.11 -17.10
CA GLY A 99 18.94 0.84 -17.81
C GLY A 99 17.58 0.12 -17.80
N PHE A 100 16.82 0.27 -16.70
CA PHE A 100 15.48 -0.28 -16.59
C PHE A 100 14.49 0.44 -17.51
N GLU A 101 14.49 1.76 -17.52
CA GLU A 101 13.64 2.58 -18.41
C GLU A 101 13.96 2.30 -19.90
N GLN A 102 15.23 2.21 -20.25
CA GLN A 102 15.65 1.84 -21.62
C GLN A 102 15.13 0.46 -22.03
N PHE A 103 15.16 -0.51 -21.10
CA PHE A 103 14.63 -1.86 -21.36
C PHE A 103 13.10 -1.86 -21.54
N LEU A 104 12.37 -1.02 -20.78
CA LEU A 104 10.91 -0.94 -20.84
C LEU A 104 10.42 -0.27 -22.10
N ALA A 105 11.13 0.73 -22.61
CA ALA A 105 10.70 1.65 -23.67
C ALA A 105 10.17 0.95 -24.94
N GLU A 106 10.59 -0.29 -25.22
CA GLU A 106 10.23 -1.00 -26.42
C GLU A 106 8.98 -1.89 -26.30
N LYS A 107 8.68 -2.45 -25.11
CA LYS A 107 7.69 -3.54 -25.00
C LYS A 107 6.80 -3.53 -23.76
N TYR A 108 7.22 -2.89 -22.69
CA TYR A 108 6.55 -3.00 -21.39
C TYR A 108 6.19 -1.63 -20.83
N ILE A 109 5.18 -1.61 -19.97
CA ILE A 109 4.86 -0.47 -19.12
C ILE A 109 4.74 -0.95 -17.67
N THR A 110 5.11 -0.12 -16.71
CA THR A 110 4.91 -0.41 -15.31
C THR A 110 3.50 -0.04 -14.86
N LYS A 111 3.07 -0.53 -13.70
CA LYS A 111 1.78 -0.15 -13.10
C LYS A 111 1.74 1.36 -12.78
N GLU A 112 2.88 1.94 -12.45
CA GLU A 112 3.04 3.35 -12.16
C GLU A 112 2.89 4.19 -13.42
N GLU A 113 3.57 3.83 -14.50
CA GLU A 113 3.47 4.50 -15.80
C GLU A 113 2.10 4.36 -16.47
N LEU A 114 1.37 3.29 -16.10
CA LEU A 114 0.00 3.08 -16.59
C LEU A 114 -0.89 4.30 -16.32
N LEU A 115 -0.69 4.99 -15.18
CA LEU A 115 -1.46 6.17 -14.82
C LEU A 115 -1.08 7.40 -15.64
N ASP A 116 0.20 7.56 -16.00
CA ASP A 116 0.66 8.64 -16.87
C ASP A 116 0.13 8.45 -18.30
N VAL A 117 0.21 7.23 -18.81
CA VAL A 117 -0.37 6.89 -20.12
C VAL A 117 -1.88 7.11 -20.11
N LEU A 118 -2.56 6.72 -19.04
CA LEU A 118 -3.99 6.96 -18.87
C LEU A 118 -4.31 8.46 -18.88
N SER A 119 -3.55 9.30 -18.15
CA SER A 119 -3.79 10.75 -18.11
C SER A 119 -3.76 11.39 -19.50
N GLN A 120 -2.87 10.94 -20.39
CA GLN A 120 -2.79 11.42 -21.77
C GLN A 120 -3.98 10.99 -22.64
N MET A 121 -4.69 9.93 -22.24
CA MET A 121 -5.80 9.36 -22.99
C MET A 121 -7.18 9.78 -22.47
N VAL A 122 -7.28 10.25 -21.26
CA VAL A 122 -8.53 10.69 -20.62
C VAL A 122 -9.33 11.61 -21.54
N ALA A 123 -8.68 12.56 -22.19
CA ALA A 123 -9.32 13.52 -23.08
C ALA A 123 -10.03 12.90 -24.29
N LYS A 124 -9.62 11.70 -24.70
CA LYS A 124 -10.17 10.97 -25.87
C LYS A 124 -11.32 10.04 -25.51
N SER A 125 -11.60 9.82 -24.22
CA SER A 125 -12.62 8.88 -23.78
C SER A 125 -14.00 9.51 -23.72
N GLU A 126 -14.93 8.97 -24.51
CA GLU A 126 -16.35 9.34 -24.46
C GLU A 126 -17.05 8.75 -23.22
N ILE A 127 -16.56 7.60 -22.74
CA ILE A 127 -17.05 7.00 -21.49
C ILE A 127 -16.84 7.97 -20.33
N LEU A 128 -15.63 8.53 -20.21
CA LEU A 128 -15.30 9.43 -19.10
C LEU A 128 -16.06 10.77 -19.19
N LYS A 129 -16.22 11.35 -20.37
CA LYS A 129 -17.01 12.57 -20.60
C LYS A 129 -18.45 12.44 -20.11
N ASN A 130 -18.99 11.24 -20.14
CA ASN A 130 -20.36 10.95 -19.71
C ASN A 130 -20.47 10.35 -18.31
N SER A 131 -19.36 10.26 -17.58
CA SER A 131 -19.29 9.61 -16.26
C SER A 131 -19.32 10.60 -15.11
N VAL A 132 -19.81 10.12 -13.96
CA VAL A 132 -19.58 10.67 -12.64
C VAL A 132 -18.58 9.75 -11.95
N ILE A 133 -17.54 10.33 -11.36
CA ILE A 133 -16.50 9.59 -10.65
C ILE A 133 -16.67 9.80 -9.14
N ALA A 134 -16.74 8.71 -8.38
CA ALA A 134 -16.75 8.76 -6.93
C ALA A 134 -15.43 8.20 -6.37
N LEU A 135 -14.79 8.98 -5.53
CA LEU A 135 -13.58 8.61 -4.78
C LEU A 135 -13.96 8.43 -3.32
N ASP A 136 -13.90 7.20 -2.83
CA ASP A 136 -14.34 6.85 -1.48
C ASP A 136 -13.22 6.21 -0.67
N GLY A 137 -13.03 6.67 0.57
CA GLY A 137 -12.07 6.11 1.53
C GLY A 137 -10.59 6.41 1.25
N PHE A 138 -10.28 7.41 0.42
CA PHE A 138 -8.91 7.85 0.19
C PHE A 138 -8.47 8.84 1.26
N THR A 139 -7.20 8.75 1.66
CA THR A 139 -6.54 9.68 2.58
C THR A 139 -5.44 10.51 1.92
N GLY A 140 -5.12 10.23 0.65
CA GLY A 140 -4.10 10.92 -0.12
C GLY A 140 -3.94 10.33 -1.52
N PHE A 141 -3.26 11.08 -2.38
CA PHE A 141 -2.92 10.68 -3.74
C PHE A 141 -1.46 10.99 -4.02
N THR A 142 -0.81 10.13 -4.80
CA THR A 142 0.54 10.40 -5.30
C THR A 142 0.50 11.52 -6.36
N PRO A 143 1.62 12.19 -6.65
CA PRO A 143 1.66 13.23 -7.71
C PRO A 143 1.14 12.74 -9.07
N VAL A 144 1.46 11.51 -9.45
CA VAL A 144 0.95 10.90 -10.69
C VAL A 144 -0.58 10.73 -10.65
N GLN A 145 -1.12 10.28 -9.52
CA GLN A 145 -2.57 10.21 -9.33
C GLN A 145 -3.23 11.58 -9.34
N ASN A 146 -2.60 12.59 -8.75
CA ASN A 146 -3.09 13.97 -8.76
C ASN A 146 -3.15 14.54 -10.17
N ARG A 147 -2.15 14.26 -11.04
CA ARG A 147 -2.20 14.65 -12.45
C ARG A 147 -3.40 14.01 -13.16
N LEU A 148 -3.58 12.70 -12.98
CA LEU A 148 -4.73 11.99 -13.55
C LEU A 148 -6.06 12.55 -13.05
N LEU A 149 -6.18 12.82 -11.74
CA LEU A 149 -7.39 13.41 -11.15
C LEU A 149 -7.69 14.79 -11.74
N GLY A 150 -6.68 15.61 -11.98
CA GLY A 150 -6.84 16.88 -12.66
C GLY A 150 -7.43 16.74 -14.06
N GLU A 151 -6.97 15.75 -14.86
CA GLU A 151 -7.56 15.44 -16.16
C GLU A 151 -9.01 14.95 -16.04
N LEU A 152 -9.28 14.05 -15.08
CA LEU A 152 -10.64 13.53 -14.83
C LEU A 152 -11.61 14.65 -14.42
N MET A 153 -11.20 15.53 -13.51
CA MET A 153 -12.00 16.68 -13.09
C MET A 153 -12.35 17.60 -14.26
N SER A 154 -11.46 17.73 -15.25
CA SER A 154 -11.67 18.60 -16.41
C SER A 154 -12.65 18.03 -17.43
N ILE A 155 -12.89 16.71 -17.43
CA ILE A 155 -13.61 16.02 -18.52
C ILE A 155 -14.89 15.37 -18.04
N CYS A 156 -14.90 14.78 -16.83
CA CYS A 156 -16.07 14.11 -16.28
C CYS A 156 -17.18 15.11 -15.94
N LYS A 157 -18.41 14.63 -15.94
CA LYS A 157 -19.56 15.45 -15.53
C LYS A 157 -19.43 15.96 -14.11
N GLU A 158 -18.93 15.11 -13.23
CA GLU A 158 -18.78 15.39 -11.81
C GLU A 158 -17.75 14.45 -11.19
N VAL A 159 -17.00 14.94 -10.21
CA VAL A 159 -16.11 14.13 -9.36
C VAL A 159 -16.52 14.33 -7.91
N LEU A 160 -17.00 13.27 -7.28
CA LEU A 160 -17.41 13.23 -5.88
C LEU A 160 -16.29 12.64 -5.04
N VAL A 161 -15.95 13.29 -3.92
CA VAL A 161 -14.91 12.82 -3.01
C VAL A 161 -15.49 12.72 -1.61
N THR A 162 -15.53 11.49 -1.06
CA THR A 162 -15.87 11.31 0.36
C THR A 162 -14.61 11.39 1.21
N VAL A 163 -14.70 12.08 2.34
CA VAL A 163 -13.57 12.31 3.23
C VAL A 163 -13.98 12.00 4.66
N GLU A 164 -13.27 11.08 5.29
CA GLU A 164 -13.42 10.85 6.72
C GLU A 164 -12.68 11.91 7.51
N MET A 165 -13.42 12.62 8.38
CA MET A 165 -12.88 13.73 9.15
C MET A 165 -13.67 13.97 10.44
N ASP A 166 -13.06 14.66 11.39
CA ASP A 166 -13.78 15.17 12.54
C ASP A 166 -14.65 16.38 12.15
N GLY A 167 -15.95 16.28 12.39
CA GLY A 167 -16.88 17.38 12.13
C GLY A 167 -16.62 18.68 12.90
N ARG A 168 -15.70 18.66 13.88
CA ARG A 168 -15.24 19.85 14.63
C ARG A 168 -14.09 20.59 13.94
N GLU A 169 -13.53 20.02 12.87
CA GLU A 169 -12.37 20.56 12.17
C GLU A 169 -12.74 21.05 10.76
N ASP A 170 -12.05 22.07 10.29
CA ASP A 170 -12.20 22.56 8.92
C ASP A 170 -11.44 21.64 7.94
N ALA A 171 -12.17 21.03 7.02
CA ALA A 171 -11.64 20.15 6.00
C ALA A 171 -10.67 20.83 5.04
N PHE A 172 -10.88 22.12 4.80
CA PHE A 172 -10.11 22.91 3.84
C PHE A 172 -8.88 23.60 4.46
N ARG A 173 -8.62 23.36 5.74
CA ARG A 173 -7.50 23.98 6.46
C ARG A 173 -6.53 22.94 6.99
N TYR A 174 -5.49 22.66 6.21
CA TYR A 174 -4.34 21.92 6.69
C TYR A 174 -3.40 22.83 7.50
N THR A 175 -2.99 22.40 8.70
CA THR A 175 -2.11 23.18 9.57
C THR A 175 -0.84 22.43 9.95
N HIS A 176 -0.95 21.19 10.44
CA HIS A 176 0.19 20.45 10.97
C HIS A 176 0.10 18.94 10.67
N PRO A 177 1.24 18.29 10.38
CA PRO A 177 1.29 16.84 10.05
C PRO A 177 0.89 15.92 11.21
N TYR A 178 0.96 16.39 12.44
CA TYR A 178 0.61 15.60 13.62
C TYR A 178 -0.89 15.63 13.99
N GLN A 179 -1.71 16.36 13.25
CA GLN A 179 -3.15 16.32 13.45
C GLN A 179 -3.75 14.99 13.02
N LEU A 180 -4.80 14.55 13.71
CA LEU A 180 -5.38 13.22 13.50
C LEU A 180 -5.81 12.99 12.05
N PHE A 181 -6.39 13.98 11.39
CA PHE A 181 -6.83 13.91 9.99
C PHE A 181 -5.94 14.73 9.04
N ALA A 182 -4.66 14.87 9.37
CA ALA A 182 -3.72 15.66 8.57
C ALA A 182 -3.64 15.20 7.12
N LEU A 183 -3.58 13.88 6.87
CA LEU A 183 -3.54 13.32 5.52
C LEU A 183 -4.81 13.64 4.73
N SER A 184 -5.99 13.47 5.34
CA SER A 184 -7.27 13.81 4.70
C SER A 184 -7.35 15.30 4.35
N LYS A 185 -6.91 16.18 5.24
CA LYS A 185 -6.87 17.62 4.99
C LYS A 185 -5.88 17.98 3.88
N GLN A 186 -4.71 17.38 3.89
CA GLN A 186 -3.71 17.59 2.83
C GLN A 186 -4.25 17.13 1.47
N MET A 187 -4.96 16.00 1.43
CA MET A 187 -5.63 15.53 0.22
C MET A 187 -6.67 16.53 -0.27
N VAL A 188 -7.57 16.98 0.60
CA VAL A 188 -8.62 17.96 0.24
C VAL A 188 -8.02 19.24 -0.28
N THR A 189 -7.04 19.82 0.43
CA THR A 189 -6.38 21.06 0.01
C THR A 189 -5.66 20.91 -1.33
N GLY A 190 -5.02 19.73 -1.57
CA GLY A 190 -4.39 19.43 -2.84
C GLY A 190 -5.41 19.33 -3.99
N LEU A 191 -6.56 18.66 -3.79
CA LEU A 191 -7.62 18.59 -4.79
C LEU A 191 -8.25 19.96 -5.08
N VAL A 192 -8.46 20.79 -4.06
CA VAL A 192 -8.94 22.16 -4.22
C VAL A 192 -7.95 23.02 -5.01
N GLN A 193 -6.65 22.86 -4.76
CA GLN A 193 -5.62 23.55 -5.52
C GLN A 193 -5.67 23.14 -7.00
N ILE A 194 -5.71 21.83 -7.30
CA ILE A 194 -5.81 21.31 -8.67
C ILE A 194 -7.05 21.85 -9.38
N ALA A 195 -8.21 21.86 -8.70
CA ALA A 195 -9.44 22.41 -9.26
C ALA A 195 -9.30 23.91 -9.56
N GLY A 196 -8.68 24.67 -8.66
CA GLY A 196 -8.43 26.12 -8.85
C GLY A 196 -7.50 26.40 -10.03
N GLU A 197 -6.40 25.68 -10.16
CA GLU A 197 -5.45 25.79 -11.29
C GLU A 197 -6.12 25.53 -12.63
N ARG A 198 -7.11 24.61 -12.66
CA ARG A 198 -7.86 24.23 -13.85
C ARG A 198 -9.17 25.00 -14.03
N LYS A 199 -9.48 25.93 -13.12
CA LYS A 199 -10.72 26.75 -13.13
C LYS A 199 -11.99 25.90 -13.09
N ILE A 200 -11.97 24.82 -12.32
CA ILE A 200 -13.11 23.92 -12.12
C ILE A 200 -13.90 24.41 -10.93
N GLU A 201 -15.22 24.47 -11.10
CA GLU A 201 -16.14 24.87 -10.03
C GLU A 201 -16.19 23.80 -8.93
N ILE A 202 -16.10 24.24 -7.68
CA ILE A 202 -16.21 23.38 -6.50
C ILE A 202 -17.56 23.65 -5.85
N ALA A 203 -18.39 22.61 -5.77
CA ALA A 203 -19.67 22.68 -5.08
C ALA A 203 -19.48 22.82 -3.55
N ASP A 204 -20.49 23.34 -2.89
CA ASP A 204 -20.52 23.40 -1.42
C ASP A 204 -20.40 21.99 -0.82
N PRO A 205 -19.61 21.83 0.25
CA PRO A 205 -19.40 20.52 0.87
C PRO A 205 -20.66 20.04 1.58
N ILE A 206 -20.96 18.76 1.43
CA ILE A 206 -22.06 18.09 2.13
C ILE A 206 -21.51 17.43 3.40
N TYR A 207 -21.97 17.84 4.55
CA TYR A 207 -21.58 17.29 5.84
C TYR A 207 -22.53 16.18 6.28
N LEU A 208 -22.06 14.95 6.31
CA LEU A 208 -22.78 13.78 6.78
C LEU A 208 -22.43 13.48 8.25
N TYR A 209 -22.76 14.42 9.13
CA TYR A 209 -22.42 14.34 10.55
C TYR A 209 -23.68 14.40 11.44
N ASP A 210 -24.13 13.22 11.88
CA ASP A 210 -25.22 13.08 12.81
C ASP A 210 -24.74 13.02 14.27
N LYS A 211 -25.50 13.64 15.18
CA LYS A 211 -25.31 13.46 16.63
C LYS A 211 -26.56 12.82 17.24
N PRO A 212 -26.44 11.69 17.94
CA PRO A 212 -25.25 10.84 18.05
C PRO A 212 -24.89 10.20 16.70
N VAL A 213 -23.58 9.89 16.52
CA VAL A 213 -23.07 9.22 15.31
C VAL A 213 -23.90 7.95 15.06
N TYR A 214 -24.44 7.82 13.86
CA TYR A 214 -25.39 6.74 13.51
C TYR A 214 -24.88 5.36 13.90
N ARG A 215 -23.62 5.06 13.63
CA ARG A 215 -22.96 3.79 13.93
C ARG A 215 -23.01 3.41 15.42
N PHE A 216 -22.99 4.39 16.31
CA PHE A 216 -22.89 4.19 17.75
C PHE A 216 -24.17 4.54 18.52
N ARG A 217 -25.31 4.70 17.85
CA ARG A 217 -26.59 5.05 18.51
C ARG A 217 -27.00 4.08 19.61
N SER A 218 -26.70 2.78 19.42
CA SER A 218 -26.98 1.73 20.40
C SER A 218 -25.84 1.47 21.38
N ASN A 219 -24.68 2.11 21.20
CA ASN A 219 -23.48 1.93 22.02
C ASN A 219 -22.83 3.28 22.31
N PRO A 220 -23.42 4.07 23.22
CA PRO A 220 -22.97 5.45 23.49
C PRO A 220 -21.52 5.52 24.02
N GLU A 221 -21.05 4.51 24.74
CA GLU A 221 -19.66 4.40 25.19
C GLU A 221 -18.65 4.30 24.03
N LEU A 222 -19.02 3.60 22.94
CA LEU A 222 -18.19 3.57 21.73
C LEU A 222 -18.22 4.92 21.00
N GLY A 223 -19.36 5.59 20.99
CA GLY A 223 -19.49 6.95 20.47
C GLY A 223 -18.68 7.95 21.27
N PHE A 224 -18.63 7.82 22.60
CA PHE A 224 -17.76 8.61 23.47
C PHE A 224 -16.29 8.34 23.19
N LEU A 225 -15.89 7.08 23.10
CA LEU A 225 -14.52 6.69 22.79
C LEU A 225 -14.08 7.26 21.44
N GLU A 226 -14.90 7.12 20.39
CA GLU A 226 -14.63 7.69 19.05
C GLU A 226 -14.44 9.20 19.10
N SER A 227 -15.31 9.90 19.83
CA SER A 227 -15.28 11.36 19.89
C SER A 227 -14.13 11.94 20.71
N GLU A 228 -13.59 11.20 21.69
CA GLU A 228 -12.59 11.72 22.62
C GLU A 228 -11.20 11.07 22.48
N LEU A 229 -11.11 9.89 21.85
CA LEU A 229 -9.84 9.20 21.63
C LEU A 229 -8.90 10.07 20.78
N PHE A 230 -7.63 10.14 21.18
CA PHE A 230 -6.57 10.97 20.55
C PHE A 230 -6.86 12.49 20.53
N ARG A 231 -7.82 12.98 21.33
CA ARG A 231 -8.14 14.41 21.44
C ARG A 231 -7.50 15.08 22.64
N TYR A 232 -6.69 14.36 23.43
CA TYR A 232 -6.12 14.86 24.68
C TYR A 232 -7.19 15.36 25.65
N SER A 233 -8.41 14.81 25.53
CA SER A 233 -9.54 15.13 26.37
C SER A 233 -9.32 14.56 27.79
N ARG A 234 -9.69 15.34 28.80
CA ARG A 234 -9.75 14.86 30.20
C ARG A 234 -11.13 14.39 30.59
N LYS A 235 -12.06 14.30 29.64
CA LYS A 235 -13.41 13.84 29.90
C LYS A 235 -13.39 12.35 30.20
N GLN A 236 -14.28 11.93 31.09
CA GLN A 236 -14.49 10.54 31.42
C GLN A 236 -15.92 10.16 31.03
N TYR A 237 -16.11 8.92 30.58
CA TYR A 237 -17.44 8.38 30.36
C TYR A 237 -18.12 8.23 31.71
N PRO A 238 -19.35 8.76 31.91
CA PRO A 238 -19.97 8.85 33.23
C PRO A 238 -20.51 7.52 33.76
N ASP A 239 -20.85 6.60 32.87
CA ASP A 239 -21.53 5.35 33.22
C ASP A 239 -20.59 4.15 33.13
N GLU A 240 -20.99 3.03 33.72
CA GLU A 240 -20.33 1.75 33.53
C GLU A 240 -20.53 1.26 32.09
N THR A 241 -19.56 0.51 31.54
CA THR A 241 -19.60 0.01 30.18
C THR A 241 -19.43 -1.50 30.14
N ASP A 242 -20.37 -2.18 29.48
CA ASP A 242 -20.31 -3.62 29.22
C ASP A 242 -19.77 -3.97 27.83
N HIS A 243 -19.62 -2.98 26.95
CA HIS A 243 -19.25 -3.18 25.53
C HIS A 243 -17.77 -2.95 25.28
N LEU A 244 -17.03 -2.36 26.25
CA LEU A 244 -15.60 -2.13 26.17
C LEU A 244 -14.88 -2.92 27.24
N SER A 245 -13.84 -3.63 26.85
CA SER A 245 -12.98 -4.37 27.77
C SER A 245 -11.53 -4.26 27.34
N VAL A 246 -10.65 -3.99 28.29
CA VAL A 246 -9.19 -3.94 28.05
C VAL A 246 -8.53 -5.05 28.84
N TYR A 247 -7.70 -5.83 28.18
CA TYR A 247 -6.96 -6.93 28.79
C TYR A 247 -5.48 -6.75 28.56
N ALA A 248 -4.68 -7.06 29.58
CA ALA A 248 -3.23 -7.18 29.46
C ALA A 248 -2.85 -8.65 29.60
N ALA A 249 -2.08 -9.16 28.65
CA ALA A 249 -1.55 -10.52 28.67
C ALA A 249 -0.03 -10.50 28.79
N GLY A 250 0.55 -11.56 29.36
CA GLY A 250 2.00 -11.65 29.58
C GLY A 250 2.83 -11.97 28.36
N SER A 251 2.19 -12.41 27.25
CA SER A 251 2.86 -12.74 25.99
C SER A 251 1.87 -12.76 24.83
N PRO A 252 2.35 -12.66 23.57
CA PRO A 252 1.51 -12.81 22.36
C PRO A 252 0.72 -14.14 22.31
N ASP A 253 1.31 -15.24 22.78
CA ASP A 253 0.65 -16.53 22.87
C ASP A 253 -0.54 -16.50 23.84
N MET A 254 -0.36 -15.91 25.01
CA MET A 254 -1.42 -15.75 26.01
C MET A 254 -2.52 -14.82 25.52
N GLU A 255 -2.17 -13.76 24.81
CA GLU A 255 -3.12 -12.82 24.20
C GLU A 255 -3.97 -13.50 23.12
N ALA A 256 -3.35 -14.31 22.25
CA ALA A 256 -4.05 -15.08 21.25
C ALA A 256 -5.01 -16.13 21.87
N LYS A 257 -4.58 -16.82 22.92
CA LYS A 257 -5.44 -17.77 23.67
C LYS A 257 -6.61 -17.07 24.35
N LEU A 258 -6.37 -15.94 25.00
CA LEU A 258 -7.42 -15.15 25.63
C LEU A 258 -8.44 -14.67 24.57
N THR A 259 -7.95 -14.22 23.40
CA THR A 259 -8.80 -13.81 22.28
C THR A 259 -9.68 -14.96 21.81
N ALA A 260 -9.12 -16.15 21.60
CA ALA A 260 -9.87 -17.34 21.19
C ALA A 260 -10.92 -17.75 22.23
N GLN A 261 -10.60 -17.71 23.52
CA GLN A 261 -11.54 -17.98 24.58
C GLN A 261 -12.70 -16.96 24.60
N LYS A 262 -12.40 -15.67 24.41
CA LYS A 262 -13.42 -14.61 24.31
C LYS A 262 -14.35 -14.83 23.12
N ILE A 263 -13.82 -15.15 21.95
CA ILE A 263 -14.60 -15.47 20.76
C ILE A 263 -15.56 -16.64 21.05
N ARG A 264 -15.06 -17.72 21.63
CA ARG A 264 -15.89 -18.88 21.99
C ARG A 264 -17.00 -18.51 22.96
N ARG A 265 -16.68 -17.66 23.95
CA ARG A 265 -17.67 -17.18 24.92
C ARG A 265 -18.75 -16.33 24.26
N LEU A 266 -18.40 -15.40 23.40
CA LEU A 266 -19.34 -14.57 22.65
C LEU A 266 -20.31 -15.43 21.84
N VAL A 267 -19.80 -16.44 21.14
CA VAL A 267 -20.62 -17.34 20.32
C VAL A 267 -21.52 -18.20 21.19
N ARG A 268 -21.03 -18.78 22.29
CA ARG A 268 -21.80 -19.70 23.13
C ARG A 268 -22.80 -19.00 24.04
N GLU A 269 -22.45 -17.86 24.62
CA GLU A 269 -23.22 -17.22 25.68
C GLU A 269 -24.03 -16.01 25.18
N LYS A 270 -23.54 -15.33 24.13
CA LYS A 270 -24.13 -14.09 23.62
C LYS A 270 -24.83 -14.23 22.26
N GLY A 271 -24.78 -15.43 21.65
CA GLY A 271 -25.48 -15.72 20.41
C GLY A 271 -24.82 -15.12 19.15
N TYR A 272 -23.58 -14.66 19.22
CA TYR A 272 -22.83 -14.19 18.04
C TYR A 272 -22.49 -15.35 17.11
N HIS A 273 -22.38 -15.06 15.81
CA HIS A 273 -21.80 -16.01 14.85
C HIS A 273 -20.30 -15.65 14.65
N TYR A 274 -19.48 -16.63 14.29
CA TYR A 274 -18.06 -16.38 13.99
C TYR A 274 -17.85 -15.29 12.94
N ARG A 275 -18.71 -15.22 11.94
CA ARG A 275 -18.69 -14.18 10.88
C ARG A 275 -18.96 -12.76 11.38
N ASP A 276 -19.52 -12.60 12.57
CA ASP A 276 -19.85 -11.30 13.16
C ASP A 276 -18.68 -10.75 13.99
N ILE A 277 -17.59 -11.52 14.10
CA ILE A 277 -16.44 -11.20 14.96
C ILE A 277 -15.20 -11.00 14.10
N ALA A 278 -14.54 -9.86 14.25
CA ALA A 278 -13.28 -9.55 13.62
C ALA A 278 -12.17 -9.36 14.65
N VAL A 279 -10.98 -9.89 14.36
CA VAL A 279 -9.74 -9.64 15.11
C VAL A 279 -8.85 -8.75 14.24
N ILE A 280 -8.52 -7.57 14.73
CA ILE A 280 -7.66 -6.61 14.04
C ILE A 280 -6.29 -6.65 14.71
N CYS A 281 -5.25 -6.91 13.93
CA CYS A 281 -3.87 -6.99 14.39
C CYS A 281 -2.98 -6.11 13.50
N SER A 282 -2.15 -5.28 14.09
CA SER A 282 -1.21 -4.41 13.37
C SER A 282 0.06 -5.14 12.94
N ASP A 283 0.43 -6.23 13.62
CA ASP A 283 1.63 -7.02 13.36
C ASP A 283 1.29 -8.51 13.19
N MET A 284 0.91 -8.87 11.97
CA MET A 284 0.63 -10.26 11.62
C MET A 284 1.89 -11.13 11.63
N GLY A 285 3.09 -10.54 11.47
CA GLY A 285 4.34 -11.29 11.54
C GLY A 285 4.55 -11.95 12.90
N THR A 286 4.24 -11.23 13.97
CA THR A 286 4.33 -11.73 15.35
C THR A 286 3.13 -12.58 15.74
N TYR A 287 1.90 -12.20 15.33
CA TYR A 287 0.69 -12.78 15.92
C TYR A 287 0.06 -13.92 15.11
N ALA A 288 0.33 -14.02 13.80
CA ALA A 288 -0.39 -14.96 12.92
C ALA A 288 -0.33 -16.42 13.41
N ASP A 289 0.85 -16.92 13.72
CA ASP A 289 1.03 -18.32 14.14
C ASP A 289 0.39 -18.61 15.50
N HIS A 290 0.44 -17.64 16.43
CA HIS A 290 -0.21 -17.76 17.74
C HIS A 290 -1.74 -17.77 17.60
N LEU A 291 -2.30 -16.89 16.77
CA LEU A 291 -3.75 -16.83 16.51
C LEU A 291 -4.23 -18.09 15.78
N GLU A 292 -3.50 -18.56 14.76
CA GLU A 292 -3.85 -19.76 14.01
C GLU A 292 -3.91 -20.99 14.92
N ARG A 293 -2.89 -21.14 15.78
CA ARG A 293 -2.84 -22.22 16.77
C ARG A 293 -3.99 -22.11 17.79
N ALA A 294 -4.18 -20.95 18.37
CA ALA A 294 -5.25 -20.74 19.36
C ALA A 294 -6.64 -20.96 18.76
N CYS A 295 -6.89 -20.51 17.52
CA CYS A 295 -8.15 -20.77 16.81
C CYS A 295 -8.35 -22.25 16.52
N THR A 296 -7.30 -22.96 16.11
CA THR A 296 -7.34 -24.42 15.86
C THR A 296 -7.64 -25.19 17.15
N GLU A 297 -6.94 -24.90 18.26
CA GLU A 297 -7.16 -25.52 19.55
C GLU A 297 -8.59 -25.31 20.05
N HIS A 298 -9.18 -24.16 19.80
CA HIS A 298 -10.54 -23.83 20.19
C HIS A 298 -11.60 -24.14 19.11
N GLN A 299 -11.22 -24.76 18.00
CA GLN A 299 -12.10 -25.11 16.88
C GLN A 299 -12.90 -23.90 16.35
N ILE A 300 -12.23 -22.76 16.20
CA ILE A 300 -12.76 -21.52 15.66
C ILE A 300 -12.45 -21.48 14.17
N PRO A 301 -13.45 -21.44 13.27
CA PRO A 301 -13.23 -21.20 11.85
C PRO A 301 -12.76 -19.76 11.66
N VAL A 302 -11.57 -19.58 11.09
CA VAL A 302 -10.95 -18.28 10.90
C VAL A 302 -10.43 -18.14 9.49
N PHE A 303 -10.60 -16.97 8.89
CA PHE A 303 -9.88 -16.52 7.72
C PHE A 303 -8.85 -15.48 8.16
N MET A 304 -7.59 -15.69 7.77
CA MET A 304 -6.49 -14.77 8.06
C MET A 304 -5.96 -14.15 6.78
N ASP A 305 -6.07 -12.85 6.66
CA ASP A 305 -5.58 -12.10 5.52
C ASP A 305 -4.10 -11.71 5.72
N TYR A 306 -3.20 -12.65 5.43
CA TYR A 306 -1.77 -12.38 5.41
C TYR A 306 -1.02 -13.32 4.46
N LYS A 307 0.17 -12.87 4.02
CA LYS A 307 1.01 -13.65 3.12
C LYS A 307 1.91 -14.61 3.91
N LYS A 308 1.77 -15.91 3.66
CA LYS A 308 2.71 -16.92 4.20
C LYS A 308 3.86 -17.17 3.23
N SER A 309 5.08 -17.26 3.76
CA SER A 309 6.21 -17.71 2.97
C SER A 309 6.04 -19.19 2.61
N ILE A 310 6.20 -19.53 1.34
CA ILE A 310 6.19 -20.91 0.86
C ILE A 310 7.58 -21.57 0.90
N LEU A 311 8.61 -20.88 1.35
CA LEU A 311 10.00 -21.36 1.34
C LEU A 311 10.21 -22.59 2.22
N LEU A 312 9.36 -22.82 3.21
CA LEU A 312 9.41 -24.01 4.08
C LEU A 312 8.55 -25.17 3.55
N ASN A 313 7.91 -25.02 2.39
CA ASN A 313 7.16 -26.09 1.77
C ASN A 313 8.14 -27.10 1.12
N ALA A 314 7.98 -28.40 1.42
CA ALA A 314 8.88 -29.44 0.95
C ALA A 314 8.99 -29.48 -0.59
N PHE A 315 7.89 -29.29 -1.31
CA PHE A 315 7.92 -29.26 -2.78
C PHE A 315 8.69 -28.04 -3.32
N VAL A 316 8.50 -26.88 -2.70
CA VAL A 316 9.25 -25.67 -3.07
C VAL A 316 10.74 -25.87 -2.80
N GLU A 317 11.10 -26.48 -1.67
CA GLU A 317 12.49 -26.77 -1.34
C GLU A 317 13.10 -27.80 -2.29
N TYR A 318 12.34 -28.83 -2.70
CA TYR A 318 12.75 -29.77 -3.74
C TYR A 318 13.11 -29.03 -5.05
N VAL A 319 12.20 -28.19 -5.56
CA VAL A 319 12.46 -27.43 -6.80
C VAL A 319 13.68 -26.52 -6.65
N ARG A 320 13.81 -25.84 -5.53
CA ARG A 320 14.97 -24.98 -5.24
C ARG A 320 16.28 -25.77 -5.17
N SER A 321 16.26 -26.95 -4.57
CA SER A 321 17.44 -27.79 -4.46
C SER A 321 17.90 -28.34 -5.83
N VAL A 322 16.95 -28.66 -6.73
CA VAL A 322 17.27 -29.03 -8.11
C VAL A 322 17.95 -27.88 -8.85
N LEU A 323 17.40 -26.66 -8.74
CA LEU A 323 17.99 -25.48 -9.39
C LEU A 323 19.38 -25.17 -8.80
N SER A 324 19.53 -25.30 -7.48
CA SER A 324 20.81 -25.09 -6.80
C SER A 324 21.89 -26.09 -7.21
N MET A 325 21.51 -27.37 -7.48
CA MET A 325 22.47 -28.36 -8.01
C MET A 325 23.04 -27.93 -9.36
N VAL A 326 22.19 -27.41 -10.25
CA VAL A 326 22.61 -26.94 -11.57
C VAL A 326 23.47 -25.70 -11.46
N GLU A 327 23.05 -24.74 -10.62
CA GLU A 327 23.76 -23.46 -10.40
C GLU A 327 25.16 -23.69 -9.81
N GLN A 328 25.32 -24.66 -8.91
CA GLN A 328 26.57 -24.96 -8.19
C GLN A 328 27.35 -26.11 -8.82
N ASP A 329 27.11 -26.43 -10.08
CA ASP A 329 27.79 -27.47 -10.83
C ASP A 329 27.90 -28.79 -10.07
N PHE A 330 26.75 -29.25 -9.50
CA PHE A 330 26.64 -30.52 -8.76
C PHE A 330 27.61 -30.63 -7.58
N SER A 331 27.89 -29.53 -6.88
CA SER A 331 28.70 -29.55 -5.67
C SER A 331 28.13 -30.54 -4.63
N TYR A 332 29.01 -31.09 -3.76
CA TYR A 332 28.61 -32.02 -2.71
C TYR A 332 27.46 -31.45 -1.86
N GLU A 333 27.52 -30.22 -1.48
CA GLU A 333 26.52 -29.57 -0.64
C GLU A 333 25.15 -29.45 -1.34
N SER A 334 25.13 -29.06 -2.60
CA SER A 334 23.91 -28.94 -3.39
C SER A 334 23.24 -30.26 -3.65
N VAL A 335 24.00 -31.30 -3.99
CA VAL A 335 23.49 -32.68 -4.16
C VAL A 335 22.97 -33.25 -2.84
N PHE A 336 23.70 -33.05 -1.75
CA PHE A 336 23.28 -33.51 -0.43
C PHE A 336 22.00 -32.82 0.06
N ARG A 337 21.84 -31.54 -0.20
CA ARG A 337 20.60 -30.79 0.06
C ARG A 337 19.42 -31.39 -0.72
N PHE A 338 19.59 -31.64 -2.01
CA PHE A 338 18.58 -32.28 -2.84
C PHE A 338 18.16 -33.66 -2.33
N LEU A 339 19.12 -34.51 -1.92
CA LEU A 339 18.83 -35.84 -1.41
C LEU A 339 18.09 -35.84 -0.05
N ARG A 340 18.07 -34.73 0.64
CA ARG A 340 17.39 -34.56 1.94
C ARG A 340 15.97 -33.98 1.84
N THR A 341 15.59 -33.48 0.68
CA THR A 341 14.24 -32.96 0.42
C THR A 341 13.34 -34.06 -0.12
#